data_0465816512a880349233f45ed5d3c8ec
#
_entry.id   0465816512a880349233f45ed5d3c8ec
#
_cell.length_a   1.000
_cell.length_b   1.000
_cell.length_c   1.000
_cell.angle_alpha   90.00
_cell.angle_beta   90.00
_cell.angle_gamma   90.00
#
_symmetry.space_group_name_H-M   'P 1'
#
loop_
_entity.id
_entity.type
_entity.pdbx_description
1 polymer ?
#
loop_
_entity_poly.entity_id
_entity_poly.type
_entity_poly.pdbx_seq_one_letter_code
_entity_poly.pdbx_strand_id
1 'polypeptide(L)'
;FSRRKDHKNALYFVMARAAKIFRPNFVIIENVPGAKHDKNNVFLNTANELKDIGYNVSFETINLFDIGVPQKRKRLILIASKANLVNINEIIELYKTQPKSVHWAIQDLMQLDSQDTLMDMPSKPSKDNLKRIDYLFENNIYDLPNEQRPPCHQKGNHTYKSIYGRLHWDEPSQTITSGFYSMCMGRYVHPQLPRTLTAHEAARLQFFPDYFSFAEAKTRTSLATIIGNAVPPKLSFVLVHGILRLLNRGECK
;
A
#
# COMPACT_ATOMS: atom_id res chain seq x y z
N PHE A 1 -5.44 -1.60 -17.26
CA PHE A 1 -6.83 -1.96 -17.38
C PHE A 1 -7.15 -3.37 -17.85
N SER A 2 -6.14 -4.18 -18.22
CA SER A 2 -6.28 -5.60 -18.57
C SER A 2 -6.50 -6.52 -17.36
N ARG A 3 -6.27 -6.06 -16.14
CA ARG A 3 -6.37 -6.87 -14.90
C ARG A 3 -7.76 -7.42 -14.58
N ARG A 4 -8.81 -6.92 -15.22
CA ARG A 4 -10.17 -7.49 -15.10
C ARG A 4 -10.30 -8.91 -15.67
N LYS A 5 -9.29 -9.37 -16.43
CA LYS A 5 -9.21 -10.73 -17.01
C LYS A 5 -7.96 -11.49 -16.55
N ASP A 6 -7.29 -11.04 -15.48
CA ASP A 6 -6.05 -11.67 -14.98
C ASP A 6 -6.40 -13.04 -14.39
N HIS A 7 -5.73 -14.09 -14.87
CA HIS A 7 -5.87 -15.45 -14.34
C HIS A 7 -5.51 -15.54 -12.84
N LYS A 8 -4.68 -14.61 -12.34
CA LYS A 8 -4.35 -14.49 -10.91
C LYS A 8 -5.57 -14.17 -10.04
N ASN A 9 -6.65 -13.66 -10.61
CA ASN A 9 -7.89 -13.45 -9.87
C ASN A 9 -8.45 -14.80 -9.37
N ALA A 10 -8.20 -15.90 -10.06
CA ALA A 10 -8.61 -17.25 -9.62
C ALA A 10 -7.93 -17.69 -8.30
N LEU A 11 -6.84 -17.02 -7.87
CA LEU A 11 -6.19 -17.30 -6.58
C LEU A 11 -7.11 -17.02 -5.37
N TYR A 12 -8.16 -16.24 -5.52
CA TYR A 12 -9.16 -16.08 -4.46
C TYR A 12 -9.81 -17.41 -4.06
N PHE A 13 -10.10 -18.30 -5.02
CA PHE A 13 -10.67 -19.62 -4.75
C PHE A 13 -9.73 -20.51 -3.94
N VAL A 14 -8.41 -20.25 -3.99
CA VAL A 14 -7.45 -20.97 -3.15
C VAL A 14 -7.70 -20.66 -1.67
N MET A 15 -8.12 -19.45 -1.34
CA MET A 15 -8.45 -19.07 0.04
C MET A 15 -9.69 -19.80 0.57
N ALA A 16 -10.74 -19.92 -0.25
CA ALA A 16 -11.94 -20.68 0.11
C ALA A 16 -11.63 -22.18 0.27
N ARG A 17 -10.80 -22.75 -0.62
CA ARG A 17 -10.32 -24.15 -0.50
C ARG A 17 -9.49 -24.36 0.76
N ALA A 18 -8.58 -23.47 1.06
CA ALA A 18 -7.78 -23.52 2.30
C ALA A 18 -8.68 -23.46 3.53
N ALA A 19 -9.66 -22.55 3.54
CA ALA A 19 -10.63 -22.44 4.63
C ALA A 19 -11.46 -23.74 4.81
N LYS A 20 -11.84 -24.39 3.72
CA LYS A 20 -12.56 -25.69 3.76
C LYS A 20 -11.72 -26.82 4.36
N ILE A 21 -10.41 -26.84 4.05
CA ILE A 21 -9.48 -27.88 4.52
C ILE A 21 -9.06 -27.64 5.96
N PHE A 22 -8.54 -26.45 6.25
CA PHE A 22 -7.94 -26.11 7.55
C PHE A 22 -8.96 -25.67 8.59
N ARG A 23 -10.15 -25.26 8.17
CA ARG A 23 -11.26 -24.80 9.02
C ARG A 23 -10.84 -23.79 10.10
N PRO A 24 -10.07 -22.73 9.75
CA PRO A 24 -9.65 -21.73 10.74
C PRO A 24 -10.88 -21.01 11.31
N ASN A 25 -10.74 -20.41 12.50
CA ASN A 25 -11.81 -19.60 13.08
C ASN A 25 -12.03 -18.29 12.31
N PHE A 26 -10.97 -17.74 11.71
CA PHE A 26 -11.01 -16.53 10.91
C PHE A 26 -10.23 -16.69 9.62
N VAL A 27 -10.75 -16.07 8.56
CA VAL A 27 -10.04 -15.85 7.29
C VAL A 27 -10.03 -14.36 7.00
N ILE A 28 -8.85 -13.79 6.75
CA ILE A 28 -8.69 -12.38 6.35
C ILE A 28 -8.09 -12.36 4.96
N ILE A 29 -8.76 -11.68 4.03
CA ILE A 29 -8.27 -11.51 2.66
C ILE A 29 -8.14 -10.01 2.38
N GLU A 30 -6.94 -9.57 1.98
CA GLU A 30 -6.66 -8.22 1.53
C GLU A 30 -6.50 -8.17 0.02
N ASN A 31 -7.04 -7.11 -0.60
CA ASN A 31 -6.80 -6.84 -2.02
C ASN A 31 -7.03 -5.37 -2.38
N VAL A 32 -6.76 -5.02 -3.64
CA VAL A 32 -7.08 -3.71 -4.19
C VAL A 32 -8.60 -3.54 -4.37
N PRO A 33 -9.15 -2.31 -4.21
CA PRO A 33 -10.60 -2.07 -4.32
C PRO A 33 -11.21 -2.54 -5.65
N GLY A 34 -10.44 -2.50 -6.74
CA GLY A 34 -10.87 -2.96 -8.07
C GLY A 34 -11.21 -4.45 -8.16
N ALA A 35 -10.83 -5.26 -7.19
CA ALA A 35 -11.15 -6.69 -7.14
C ALA A 35 -12.67 -6.96 -7.05
N LYS A 36 -13.45 -6.02 -6.48
CA LYS A 36 -14.92 -6.09 -6.46
C LYS A 36 -15.54 -6.08 -7.86
N HIS A 37 -14.84 -5.54 -8.85
CA HIS A 37 -15.34 -5.32 -10.22
C HIS A 37 -14.68 -6.26 -11.22
N ASP A 38 -14.19 -7.41 -10.75
CA ASP A 38 -13.70 -8.47 -11.63
C ASP A 38 -14.83 -9.02 -12.50
N LYS A 39 -14.55 -9.27 -13.80
CA LYS A 39 -15.57 -9.72 -14.76
C LYS A 39 -16.17 -11.07 -14.41
N ASN A 40 -15.43 -11.92 -13.74
CA ASN A 40 -15.85 -13.26 -13.34
C ASN A 40 -16.43 -13.29 -11.92
N ASN A 41 -16.61 -12.11 -11.27
CA ASN A 41 -17.10 -11.99 -9.91
C ASN A 41 -16.34 -12.87 -8.89
N VAL A 42 -15.05 -13.12 -9.13
CA VAL A 42 -14.24 -14.08 -8.34
C VAL A 42 -14.25 -13.70 -6.86
N PHE A 43 -14.17 -12.41 -6.54
CA PHE A 43 -14.24 -11.94 -5.16
C PHE A 43 -15.59 -12.31 -4.49
N LEU A 44 -16.71 -12.01 -5.16
CA LEU A 44 -18.06 -12.30 -4.63
C LEU A 44 -18.31 -13.81 -4.54
N ASN A 45 -17.88 -14.58 -5.54
CA ASN A 45 -17.99 -16.04 -5.53
C ASN A 45 -17.18 -16.64 -4.37
N THR A 46 -15.97 -16.15 -4.11
CA THR A 46 -15.17 -16.58 -2.94
C THR A 46 -15.87 -16.25 -1.63
N ALA A 47 -16.47 -15.06 -1.51
CA ALA A 47 -17.26 -14.69 -0.34
C ALA A 47 -18.46 -15.62 -0.14
N ASN A 48 -19.15 -16.01 -1.20
CA ASN A 48 -20.26 -16.95 -1.14
C ASN A 48 -19.79 -18.38 -0.77
N GLU A 49 -18.70 -18.87 -1.38
CA GLU A 49 -18.12 -20.17 -0.99
C GLU A 49 -17.75 -20.22 0.51
N LEU A 50 -17.23 -19.12 1.06
CA LEU A 50 -16.95 -19.04 2.50
C LEU A 50 -18.23 -19.10 3.33
N LYS A 51 -19.33 -18.44 2.87
CA LYS A 51 -20.64 -18.53 3.55
C LYS A 51 -21.21 -19.94 3.48
N ASP A 52 -21.12 -20.60 2.34
CA ASP A 52 -21.63 -21.95 2.13
C ASP A 52 -20.95 -23.00 3.02
N ILE A 53 -19.70 -22.74 3.45
CA ILE A 53 -18.98 -23.58 4.40
C ILE A 53 -19.08 -23.09 5.87
N GLY A 54 -20.05 -22.20 6.14
CA GLY A 54 -20.47 -21.82 7.50
C GLY A 54 -19.76 -20.61 8.10
N TYR A 55 -19.14 -19.73 7.31
CA TYR A 55 -18.60 -18.48 7.81
C TYR A 55 -19.57 -17.31 7.69
N ASN A 56 -19.60 -16.45 8.68
CA ASN A 56 -20.16 -15.11 8.59
C ASN A 56 -19.15 -14.21 7.88
N VAL A 57 -19.52 -13.62 6.74
CA VAL A 57 -18.60 -12.88 5.87
C VAL A 57 -18.97 -11.42 5.79
N SER A 58 -18.02 -10.54 6.10
CA SER A 58 -18.09 -9.11 5.87
C SER A 58 -16.95 -8.65 4.98
N PHE A 59 -17.13 -7.53 4.27
CA PHE A 59 -16.05 -6.92 3.51
C PHE A 59 -16.27 -5.41 3.34
N GLU A 60 -15.17 -4.66 3.45
CA GLU A 60 -15.17 -3.20 3.34
C GLU A 60 -13.94 -2.69 2.60
N THR A 61 -14.06 -1.51 1.98
CA THR A 61 -12.92 -0.78 1.43
C THR A 61 -12.47 0.28 2.41
N ILE A 62 -11.30 0.09 2.98
CA ILE A 62 -10.73 0.99 3.99
C ILE A 62 -9.59 1.84 3.43
N ASN A 63 -9.37 2.99 4.05
CA ASN A 63 -8.21 3.84 3.82
C ASN A 63 -7.21 3.65 4.96
N LEU A 64 -5.97 3.32 4.63
CA LEU A 64 -4.97 3.01 5.65
C LEU A 64 -4.48 4.24 6.41
N PHE A 65 -4.59 5.45 5.84
CA PHE A 65 -4.22 6.66 6.57
C PHE A 65 -5.18 6.93 7.76
N ASP A 66 -6.41 6.42 7.74
CA ASP A 66 -7.35 6.54 8.86
C ASP A 66 -6.86 5.84 10.13
N ILE A 67 -6.00 4.83 9.97
CA ILE A 67 -5.37 4.09 11.07
C ILE A 67 -3.90 4.48 11.30
N GLY A 68 -3.47 5.63 10.74
CA GLY A 68 -2.16 6.23 10.96
C GLY A 68 -1.04 5.71 10.06
N VAL A 69 -1.32 4.97 8.99
CA VAL A 69 -0.30 4.66 7.97
C VAL A 69 -0.04 5.93 7.15
N PRO A 70 1.21 6.38 6.96
CA PRO A 70 1.53 7.67 6.31
C PRO A 70 1.40 7.61 4.78
N GLN A 71 0.34 6.97 4.28
CA GLN A 71 0.04 6.91 2.84
C GLN A 71 -1.46 6.79 2.54
N LYS A 72 -1.89 7.44 1.47
CA LYS A 72 -3.24 7.37 0.90
C LYS A 72 -3.39 6.03 0.15
N ARG A 73 -3.64 4.92 0.90
CA ARG A 73 -3.74 3.56 0.35
C ARG A 73 -5.09 2.95 0.68
N LYS A 74 -5.91 2.70 -0.34
CA LYS A 74 -7.20 2.02 -0.20
C LYS A 74 -7.04 0.52 -0.40
N ARG A 75 -7.68 -0.27 0.48
CA ARG A 75 -7.68 -1.74 0.40
C ARG A 75 -9.06 -2.31 0.67
N LEU A 76 -9.40 -3.30 -0.13
CA LEU A 76 -10.57 -4.15 0.10
C LEU A 76 -10.19 -5.23 1.10
N ILE A 77 -10.89 -5.26 2.22
CA ILE A 77 -10.70 -6.28 3.26
C ILE A 77 -11.94 -7.15 3.30
N LEU A 78 -11.75 -8.46 3.30
CA LEU A 78 -12.79 -9.44 3.61
C LEU A 78 -12.39 -10.16 4.89
N ILE A 79 -13.33 -10.27 5.83
CA ILE A 79 -13.21 -11.08 7.05
C ILE A 79 -14.32 -12.12 7.04
N ALA A 80 -13.93 -13.39 7.14
CA ALA A 80 -14.83 -14.50 7.35
C ALA A 80 -14.60 -15.08 8.76
N SER A 81 -15.66 -15.22 9.55
CA SER A 81 -15.64 -15.67 10.94
C SER A 81 -16.60 -16.82 11.16
N LYS A 82 -16.18 -17.85 11.90
CA LYS A 82 -17.08 -18.95 12.33
C LYS A 82 -17.98 -18.56 13.52
N ALA A 83 -17.57 -17.53 14.27
CA ALA A 83 -18.36 -17.01 15.37
C ALA A 83 -19.39 -15.98 14.84
N ASN A 84 -19.28 -14.75 15.26
CA ASN A 84 -20.18 -13.68 14.87
C ASN A 84 -19.70 -12.94 13.60
N LEU A 85 -20.61 -12.19 12.97
CA LEU A 85 -20.25 -11.26 11.90
C LEU A 85 -19.32 -10.17 12.45
N VAL A 86 -18.17 -9.99 11.84
CA VAL A 86 -17.19 -8.97 12.24
C VAL A 86 -17.51 -7.66 11.52
N ASN A 87 -17.76 -6.59 12.27
CA ASN A 87 -17.93 -5.26 11.71
C ASN A 87 -16.58 -4.59 11.50
N ILE A 88 -16.11 -4.56 10.25
CA ILE A 88 -14.80 -3.98 9.87
C ILE A 88 -14.76 -2.47 10.19
N ASN A 89 -15.85 -1.75 9.95
CA ASN A 89 -15.89 -0.30 10.22
C ASN A 89 -15.75 0.01 11.72
N GLU A 90 -16.35 -0.81 12.57
CA GLU A 90 -16.18 -0.69 14.01
C GLU A 90 -14.70 -0.91 14.42
N ILE A 91 -14.03 -1.89 13.83
CA ILE A 91 -12.60 -2.09 14.06
C ILE A 91 -11.81 -0.85 13.65
N ILE A 92 -12.06 -0.30 12.46
CA ILE A 92 -11.32 0.87 11.98
C ILE A 92 -11.55 2.08 12.87
N GLU A 93 -12.78 2.34 13.31
CA GLU A 93 -13.08 3.45 14.24
C GLU A 93 -12.38 3.30 15.60
N LEU A 94 -12.22 2.08 16.12
CA LEU A 94 -11.47 1.82 17.37
C LEU A 94 -9.97 2.22 17.29
N TYR A 95 -9.39 2.23 16.08
CA TYR A 95 -7.97 2.53 15.85
C TYR A 95 -7.75 3.78 15.01
N LYS A 96 -8.80 4.55 14.79
CA LYS A 96 -8.73 5.80 14.04
C LYS A 96 -7.79 6.79 14.70
N THR A 97 -6.93 7.38 13.92
CA THR A 97 -5.97 8.39 14.38
C THR A 97 -5.88 9.53 13.38
N GLN A 98 -5.26 10.64 13.79
CA GLN A 98 -4.89 11.68 12.85
C GLN A 98 -3.95 11.12 11.78
N PRO A 99 -4.15 11.49 10.51
CA PRO A 99 -3.28 11.09 9.41
C PRO A 99 -1.82 11.46 9.70
N LYS A 100 -0.91 10.53 9.42
CA LYS A 100 0.53 10.77 9.52
C LYS A 100 1.06 11.27 8.18
N SER A 101 1.92 12.28 8.22
CA SER A 101 2.52 12.89 7.03
C SER A 101 3.80 12.16 6.58
N VAL A 102 4.28 12.51 5.39
CA VAL A 102 5.62 12.09 4.91
C VAL A 102 6.70 12.58 5.88
N HIS A 103 6.59 13.81 6.38
CA HIS A 103 7.52 14.39 7.35
C HIS A 103 7.65 13.51 8.60
N TRP A 104 6.52 13.13 9.20
CA TRP A 104 6.50 12.24 10.35
C TRP A 104 7.22 10.90 10.09
N ALA A 105 7.14 10.39 8.86
CA ALA A 105 7.64 9.06 8.53
C ALA A 105 9.14 9.00 8.22
N ILE A 106 9.71 10.05 7.57
CA ILE A 106 11.04 9.95 6.96
C ILE A 106 11.97 11.16 7.21
N GLN A 107 11.56 12.16 7.99
CA GLN A 107 12.39 13.34 8.20
C GLN A 107 13.74 13.02 8.86
N ASP A 108 13.74 12.14 9.85
CA ASP A 108 14.92 11.72 10.59
C ASP A 108 15.93 10.97 9.71
N LEU A 109 15.46 10.29 8.65
CA LEU A 109 16.33 9.58 7.72
C LEU A 109 17.22 10.51 6.89
N MET A 110 16.91 11.80 6.82
CA MET A 110 17.75 12.79 6.13
C MET A 110 19.11 13.01 6.81
N GLN A 111 19.22 12.68 8.08
CA GLN A 111 20.44 12.88 8.90
C GLN A 111 21.33 11.63 8.94
N LEU A 112 20.91 10.53 8.27
CA LEU A 112 21.71 9.31 8.23
C LEU A 112 22.91 9.50 7.29
N ASP A 113 24.11 9.50 7.85
CA ASP A 113 25.37 9.67 7.11
C ASP A 113 25.75 8.49 6.22
N SER A 114 25.15 7.32 6.43
CA SER A 114 25.51 6.12 5.68
C SER A 114 24.54 5.81 4.55
N GLN A 115 24.94 6.12 3.31
CA GLN A 115 24.31 5.66 2.08
C GLN A 115 24.87 4.28 1.61
N ASP A 116 25.55 3.58 2.50
CA ASP A 116 26.32 2.38 2.13
C ASP A 116 25.46 1.10 2.04
N THR A 117 24.23 1.15 2.57
CA THR A 117 23.33 0.00 2.50
C THR A 117 22.42 0.06 1.27
N LEU A 118 22.02 -1.12 0.77
CA LEU A 118 21.05 -1.21 -0.32
C LEU A 118 19.71 -0.54 0.04
N MET A 119 19.38 -0.44 1.34
CA MET A 119 18.19 0.21 1.86
C MET A 119 18.26 1.74 1.72
N ASP A 120 19.41 2.35 1.97
CA ASP A 120 19.60 3.81 2.04
C ASP A 120 20.10 4.41 0.73
N MET A 121 20.59 3.56 -0.19
CA MET A 121 21.11 4.00 -1.46
C MET A 121 19.99 4.40 -2.45
N PRO A 122 19.90 5.67 -2.89
CA PRO A 122 18.91 6.10 -3.86
C PRO A 122 19.15 5.47 -5.24
N SER A 123 18.12 5.43 -6.08
CA SER A 123 18.29 5.04 -7.48
C SER A 123 18.99 6.15 -8.27
N LYS A 124 19.79 5.76 -9.26
CA LYS A 124 20.38 6.71 -10.21
C LYS A 124 19.34 7.00 -11.31
N PRO A 125 18.80 8.21 -11.42
CA PRO A 125 17.88 8.56 -12.50
C PRO A 125 18.61 8.59 -13.86
N SER A 126 17.89 8.39 -14.95
CA SER A 126 18.42 8.71 -16.29
C SER A 126 18.69 10.21 -16.42
N LYS A 127 19.53 10.61 -17.38
CA LYS A 127 19.85 12.04 -17.62
C LYS A 127 18.59 12.89 -17.80
N ASP A 128 17.58 12.38 -18.50
CA ASP A 128 16.33 13.11 -18.72
C ASP A 128 15.46 13.20 -17.45
N ASN A 129 15.46 12.13 -16.63
CA ASN A 129 14.74 12.19 -15.37
C ASN A 129 15.45 13.06 -14.34
N LEU A 130 16.78 13.14 -14.38
CA LEU A 130 17.53 14.09 -13.55
C LEU A 130 17.12 15.53 -13.88
N LYS A 131 17.14 15.92 -15.18
CA LYS A 131 16.68 17.24 -15.61
C LYS A 131 15.25 17.57 -15.15
N ARG A 132 14.35 16.57 -15.13
CA ARG A 132 12.97 16.76 -14.65
C ARG A 132 12.91 16.94 -13.14
N ILE A 133 13.75 16.22 -12.42
CA ILE A 133 13.89 16.39 -10.96
C ILE A 133 14.43 17.81 -10.67
N ASP A 134 15.51 18.20 -11.32
CA ASP A 134 16.12 19.53 -11.15
C ASP A 134 15.09 20.63 -11.44
N TYR A 135 14.32 20.49 -12.52
CA TYR A 135 13.26 21.45 -12.87
C TYR A 135 12.22 21.62 -11.75
N LEU A 136 11.81 20.51 -11.07
CA LEU A 136 10.88 20.59 -9.94
C LEU A 136 11.45 21.39 -8.77
N PHE A 137 12.76 21.27 -8.52
CA PHE A 137 13.42 21.97 -7.40
C PHE A 137 13.74 23.44 -7.74
N GLU A 138 14.29 23.71 -8.91
CA GLU A 138 14.62 25.06 -9.39
C GLU A 138 13.39 25.97 -9.44
N ASN A 139 12.23 25.42 -9.84
CA ASN A 139 10.98 26.16 -9.92
C ASN A 139 10.13 26.05 -8.64
N ASN A 140 10.60 25.35 -7.62
CA ASN A 140 9.89 25.10 -6.37
C ASN A 140 8.44 24.59 -6.55
N ILE A 141 8.25 23.64 -7.48
CA ILE A 141 6.94 23.03 -7.78
C ILE A 141 6.90 21.55 -7.41
N TYR A 142 5.69 21.04 -7.22
CA TYR A 142 5.45 19.65 -6.81
C TYR A 142 4.95 18.78 -7.96
N ASP A 143 4.37 19.36 -8.99
CA ASP A 143 3.87 18.66 -10.16
C ASP A 143 4.63 19.10 -11.41
N LEU A 144 5.13 18.14 -12.18
CA LEU A 144 5.85 18.44 -13.42
C LEU A 144 4.84 18.93 -14.49
N PRO A 145 5.06 20.13 -15.07
CA PRO A 145 4.23 20.62 -16.15
C PRO A 145 4.20 19.66 -17.33
N ASN A 146 3.13 19.69 -18.11
CA ASN A 146 2.94 18.75 -19.21
C ASN A 146 4.06 18.83 -20.26
N GLU A 147 4.56 20.04 -20.51
CA GLU A 147 5.62 20.34 -21.49
C GLU A 147 6.96 19.70 -21.12
N GLN A 148 7.20 19.47 -19.81
CA GLN A 148 8.42 18.84 -19.29
C GLN A 148 8.31 17.30 -19.21
N ARG A 149 7.10 16.76 -19.44
CA ARG A 149 6.90 15.31 -19.44
C ARG A 149 7.44 14.69 -20.72
N PRO A 150 7.75 13.38 -20.73
CA PRO A 150 8.11 12.68 -21.95
C PRO A 150 6.97 12.75 -23.00
N PRO A 151 7.29 12.74 -24.30
CA PRO A 151 6.28 12.84 -25.38
C PRO A 151 5.15 11.81 -25.27
N CYS A 152 5.43 10.60 -24.79
CA CYS A 152 4.44 9.55 -24.55
C CYS A 152 3.44 9.91 -23.45
N HIS A 153 3.76 10.85 -22.55
CA HIS A 153 2.90 11.31 -21.46
C HIS A 153 2.35 12.72 -21.68
N GLN A 154 2.75 13.41 -22.73
CA GLN A 154 2.19 14.69 -23.13
C GLN A 154 0.88 14.51 -23.93
N LYS A 155 0.81 13.45 -24.73
CA LYS A 155 -0.34 13.13 -25.59
C LYS A 155 -1.29 12.20 -24.85
N GLY A 156 -2.45 12.71 -24.43
CA GLY A 156 -3.55 11.91 -23.91
C GLY A 156 -4.01 12.29 -22.49
N ASN A 157 -5.24 11.91 -22.17
CA ASN A 157 -5.82 12.04 -20.83
C ASN A 157 -5.22 10.97 -19.91
N HIS A 158 -4.02 11.21 -19.40
CA HIS A 158 -3.46 10.33 -18.40
C HIS A 158 -4.25 10.46 -17.08
N THR A 159 -4.82 9.37 -16.66
CA THR A 159 -5.61 9.25 -15.42
C THR A 159 -4.76 9.57 -14.17
N TYR A 160 -3.45 9.42 -14.26
CA TYR A 160 -2.50 9.65 -13.16
C TYR A 160 -1.75 10.98 -13.33
N LYS A 161 -2.36 12.07 -12.87
CA LYS A 161 -1.74 13.41 -12.92
C LYS A 161 -0.50 13.54 -12.03
N SER A 162 -0.37 12.69 -11.01
CA SER A 162 0.67 12.76 -9.99
C SER A 162 2.00 12.06 -10.32
N ILE A 163 2.10 11.36 -11.46
CA ILE A 163 3.39 10.83 -11.93
C ILE A 163 4.34 11.98 -12.24
N TYR A 164 5.64 11.74 -12.04
CA TYR A 164 6.71 12.76 -12.07
C TYR A 164 6.60 13.81 -10.98
N GLY A 165 5.78 13.59 -9.95
CA GLY A 165 5.60 14.54 -8.87
C GLY A 165 6.60 14.38 -7.72
N ARG A 166 6.83 15.48 -7.02
CA ARG A 166 7.55 15.61 -5.76
C ARG A 166 6.57 15.42 -4.60
N LEU A 167 6.93 14.64 -3.58
CA LEU A 167 6.11 14.44 -2.39
C LEU A 167 5.94 15.73 -1.60
N HIS A 168 4.82 15.86 -0.88
CA HIS A 168 4.57 16.94 0.07
C HIS A 168 4.94 16.47 1.48
N TRP A 169 5.67 17.32 2.24
CA TRP A 169 6.04 17.00 3.61
C TRP A 169 4.82 16.81 4.53
N ASP A 170 3.86 17.70 4.42
CA ASP A 170 2.74 17.80 5.36
C ASP A 170 1.57 16.87 5.05
N GLU A 171 1.65 16.12 3.97
CA GLU A 171 0.61 15.17 3.56
C GLU A 171 1.06 13.72 3.71
N PRO A 172 0.10 12.76 3.85
CA PRO A 172 0.40 11.35 3.62
C PRO A 172 0.87 11.13 2.18
N SER A 173 1.82 10.23 1.98
CA SER A 173 2.28 9.86 0.62
C SER A 173 1.16 9.26 -0.21
N GLN A 174 1.33 9.22 -1.51
CA GLN A 174 0.52 8.34 -2.36
C GLN A 174 0.88 6.87 -2.11
N THR A 175 0.05 5.96 -2.64
CA THR A 175 0.30 4.53 -2.50
C THR A 175 1.71 4.16 -2.94
N ILE A 176 2.52 3.63 -2.03
CA ILE A 176 3.83 3.07 -2.33
C ILE A 176 3.63 1.77 -3.11
N THR A 177 4.25 1.69 -4.28
CA THR A 177 4.23 0.53 -5.17
C THR A 177 5.65 0.04 -5.42
N SER A 178 5.83 -1.09 -6.08
CA SER A 178 7.16 -1.58 -6.49
C SER A 178 7.92 -0.64 -7.45
N GLY A 179 7.28 0.44 -7.89
CA GLY A 179 7.90 1.46 -8.76
C GLY A 179 8.47 2.68 -8.02
N PHE A 180 8.56 2.70 -6.70
CA PHE A 180 8.95 3.89 -5.92
C PHE A 180 10.35 4.43 -6.22
N TYR A 181 11.22 3.66 -6.83
CA TYR A 181 12.53 4.10 -7.31
C TYR A 181 12.47 4.96 -8.58
N SER A 182 11.32 5.09 -9.21
CA SER A 182 11.17 5.77 -10.49
C SER A 182 10.08 6.84 -10.44
N MET A 183 10.43 8.08 -10.80
CA MET A 183 9.49 9.20 -10.86
C MET A 183 8.37 9.01 -11.90
N CYS A 184 8.58 8.19 -12.92
CA CYS A 184 7.56 7.91 -13.94
C CYS A 184 6.50 6.88 -13.49
N MET A 185 6.66 6.28 -12.31
CA MET A 185 5.73 5.29 -11.76
C MET A 185 4.81 5.85 -10.66
N GLY A 186 4.99 7.12 -10.29
CA GLY A 186 4.20 7.78 -9.25
C GLY A 186 4.83 9.09 -8.78
N ARG A 187 4.25 9.66 -7.73
CA ARG A 187 4.81 10.80 -7.00
C ARG A 187 5.85 10.28 -5.99
N TYR A 188 7.07 10.04 -6.48
CA TYR A 188 8.13 9.41 -5.70
C TYR A 188 9.41 10.24 -5.60
N VAL A 189 9.42 11.48 -6.10
CA VAL A 189 10.51 12.40 -5.85
C VAL A 189 10.44 12.86 -4.39
N HIS A 190 11.60 12.80 -3.70
CA HIS A 190 11.69 13.17 -2.28
C HIS A 190 11.32 14.64 -2.06
N PRO A 191 10.68 15.01 -0.95
CA PRO A 191 10.21 16.39 -0.73
C PRO A 191 11.31 17.44 -0.74
N GLN A 192 12.54 17.10 -0.35
CA GLN A 192 13.65 18.06 -0.15
C GLN A 192 14.94 17.69 -0.89
N LEU A 193 15.15 16.43 -1.20
CA LEU A 193 16.37 15.96 -1.87
C LEU A 193 16.08 15.68 -3.36
N PRO A 194 16.96 16.11 -4.31
CA PRO A 194 16.73 15.96 -5.75
C PRO A 194 16.94 14.50 -6.22
N ARG A 195 16.17 13.59 -5.67
CA ARG A 195 16.17 12.16 -5.96
C ARG A 195 14.81 11.53 -5.70
N THR A 196 14.62 10.30 -6.12
CA THR A 196 13.47 9.49 -5.71
C THR A 196 13.69 8.88 -4.32
N LEU A 197 12.65 8.27 -3.77
CA LEU A 197 12.71 7.59 -2.47
C LEU A 197 13.77 6.48 -2.46
N THR A 198 14.38 6.28 -1.27
CA THR A 198 15.14 5.07 -0.96
C THR A 198 14.21 3.92 -0.55
N ALA A 199 14.73 2.71 -0.42
CA ALA A 199 13.96 1.58 0.09
C ALA A 199 13.58 1.79 1.57
N HIS A 200 14.46 2.38 2.37
CA HIS A 200 14.20 2.68 3.77
C HIS A 200 13.04 3.67 3.93
N GLU A 201 13.07 4.78 3.18
CA GLU A 201 11.97 5.74 3.16
C GLU A 201 10.65 5.11 2.72
N ALA A 202 10.68 4.30 1.66
CA ALA A 202 9.50 3.57 1.19
C ALA A 202 8.98 2.56 2.22
N ALA A 203 9.87 1.86 2.93
CA ALA A 203 9.50 0.94 4.00
C ALA A 203 8.83 1.66 5.18
N ARG A 204 9.40 2.81 5.62
CA ARG A 204 8.79 3.67 6.65
C ARG A 204 7.39 4.17 6.23
N LEU A 205 7.23 4.58 4.98
CA LEU A 205 5.92 4.99 4.42
C LEU A 205 4.93 3.82 4.33
N GLN A 206 5.40 2.57 4.22
CA GLN A 206 4.60 1.34 4.35
C GLN A 206 4.38 0.91 5.80
N PHE A 207 4.87 1.68 6.76
CA PHE A 207 4.78 1.41 8.20
C PHE A 207 5.58 0.20 8.66
N PHE A 208 6.67 -0.16 7.98
CA PHE A 208 7.62 -1.12 8.50
C PHE A 208 8.44 -0.47 9.61
N PRO A 209 8.66 -1.16 10.74
CA PRO A 209 9.58 -0.69 11.76
C PRO A 209 11.03 -0.92 11.33
N ASP A 210 11.97 -0.10 11.83
CA ASP A 210 13.38 -0.18 11.42
C ASP A 210 14.07 -1.49 11.80
N TYR A 211 13.59 -2.16 12.84
CA TYR A 211 14.11 -3.48 13.21
C TYR A 211 13.68 -4.60 12.25
N PHE A 212 12.79 -4.33 11.27
CA PHE A 212 12.42 -5.34 10.28
C PHE A 212 13.54 -5.56 9.29
N SER A 213 14.08 -6.76 9.25
CA SER A 213 15.21 -7.09 8.38
C SER A 213 14.77 -7.39 6.94
N PHE A 214 15.36 -6.65 5.99
CA PHE A 214 15.29 -6.92 4.56
C PHE A 214 16.58 -7.57 4.02
N ALA A 215 17.42 -8.14 4.90
CA ALA A 215 18.75 -8.62 4.56
C ALA A 215 18.77 -9.71 3.46
N GLU A 216 17.68 -10.47 3.30
CA GLU A 216 17.55 -11.47 2.24
C GLU A 216 17.23 -10.89 0.86
N ALA A 217 16.83 -9.63 0.78
CA ALA A 217 16.62 -8.94 -0.49
C ALA A 217 17.94 -8.40 -1.03
N LYS A 218 18.60 -9.17 -1.90
CA LYS A 218 19.94 -8.85 -2.42
C LYS A 218 19.95 -7.83 -3.57
N THR A 219 18.79 -7.39 -4.06
CA THR A 219 18.68 -6.46 -5.18
C THR A 219 17.64 -5.37 -4.92
N ARG A 220 17.79 -4.21 -5.57
CA ARG A 220 16.80 -3.13 -5.53
C ARG A 220 15.42 -3.60 -6.03
N THR A 221 15.39 -4.44 -7.06
CA THR A 221 14.14 -4.98 -7.59
C THR A 221 13.43 -5.86 -6.56
N SER A 222 14.16 -6.70 -5.84
CA SER A 222 13.61 -7.51 -4.76
C SER A 222 13.06 -6.65 -3.65
N LEU A 223 13.82 -5.64 -3.18
CA LEU A 223 13.37 -4.67 -2.16
C LEU A 223 12.11 -3.95 -2.62
N ALA A 224 12.11 -3.41 -3.85
CA ALA A 224 10.96 -2.70 -4.39
C ALA A 224 9.72 -3.59 -4.47
N THR A 225 9.89 -4.86 -4.84
CA THR A 225 8.78 -5.83 -4.94
C THR A 225 8.24 -6.17 -3.56
N ILE A 226 9.12 -6.46 -2.59
CA ILE A 226 8.71 -6.81 -1.22
C ILE A 226 8.00 -5.61 -0.57
N ILE A 227 8.61 -4.43 -0.57
CA ILE A 227 8.07 -3.24 0.08
C ILE A 227 6.77 -2.77 -0.60
N GLY A 228 6.77 -2.67 -1.94
CA GLY A 228 5.62 -2.13 -2.68
C GLY A 228 4.37 -3.00 -2.65
N ASN A 229 4.57 -4.34 -2.60
CA ASN A 229 3.46 -5.30 -2.54
C ASN A 229 3.04 -5.64 -1.10
N ALA A 230 3.77 -5.17 -0.11
CA ALA A 230 3.45 -5.48 1.28
C ALA A 230 2.07 -4.97 1.70
N VAL A 231 1.45 -5.74 2.57
CA VAL A 231 0.38 -5.27 3.45
C VAL A 231 1.05 -4.52 4.59
N PRO A 232 0.75 -3.23 4.81
CA PRO A 232 1.35 -2.50 5.93
C PRO A 232 1.13 -3.23 7.26
N PRO A 233 2.18 -3.49 8.06
CA PRO A 233 2.08 -4.25 9.33
C PRO A 233 1.03 -3.70 10.28
N LYS A 234 0.84 -2.39 10.28
CA LYS A 234 -0.21 -1.70 11.06
C LYS A 234 -1.61 -2.21 10.74
N LEU A 235 -1.90 -2.50 9.44
CA LEU A 235 -3.21 -3.03 9.05
C LEU A 235 -3.45 -4.41 9.66
N SER A 236 -2.48 -5.32 9.56
CA SER A 236 -2.59 -6.66 10.14
C SER A 236 -2.79 -6.60 11.64
N PHE A 237 -2.03 -5.73 12.34
CA PHE A 237 -2.21 -5.50 13.77
C PHE A 237 -3.63 -5.03 14.10
N VAL A 238 -4.13 -3.99 13.40
CA VAL A 238 -5.46 -3.41 13.65
C VAL A 238 -6.56 -4.44 13.44
N LEU A 239 -6.49 -5.21 12.36
CA LEU A 239 -7.53 -6.22 12.05
C LEU A 239 -7.54 -7.34 13.09
N VAL A 240 -6.38 -7.94 13.38
CA VAL A 240 -6.30 -9.08 14.33
C VAL A 240 -6.66 -8.62 15.75
N HIS A 241 -6.05 -7.55 16.23
CA HIS A 241 -6.33 -7.05 17.58
C HIS A 241 -7.76 -6.52 17.73
N GLY A 242 -8.32 -5.90 16.68
CA GLY A 242 -9.71 -5.46 16.65
C GLY A 242 -10.69 -6.63 16.72
N ILE A 243 -10.46 -7.70 15.96
CA ILE A 243 -11.25 -8.94 16.04
C ILE A 243 -11.25 -9.48 17.47
N LEU A 244 -10.06 -9.64 18.08
CA LEU A 244 -9.93 -10.14 19.44
C LEU A 244 -10.68 -9.27 20.47
N ARG A 245 -10.62 -7.94 20.32
CA ARG A 245 -11.37 -7.02 21.21
C ARG A 245 -12.88 -7.15 21.06
N LEU A 246 -13.38 -7.35 19.86
CA LEU A 246 -14.83 -7.52 19.63
C LEU A 246 -15.34 -8.84 20.19
N LEU A 247 -14.54 -9.91 20.09
CA LEU A 247 -14.86 -11.22 20.68
C LEU A 247 -14.96 -11.14 22.20
N ASN A 248 -13.99 -10.54 22.87
CA ASN A 248 -13.96 -10.42 24.33
C ASN A 248 -15.12 -9.56 24.87
N ARG A 249 -15.64 -8.61 24.09
CA ARG A 249 -16.85 -7.85 24.44
C ARG A 249 -18.14 -8.69 24.40
N GLY A 250 -18.17 -9.74 23.57
CA GLY A 250 -19.30 -10.65 23.45
C GLY A 250 -19.40 -11.67 24.58
N GLU A 251 -18.27 -11.99 25.23
CA GLU A 251 -18.23 -12.94 26.37
C GLU A 251 -18.65 -12.29 27.70
N CYS A 252 -18.71 -10.95 27.77
CA CYS A 252 -19.14 -10.20 28.94
C CYS A 252 -20.65 -9.86 28.93
N LYS A 253 -21.43 -10.47 28.07
CA LYS A 253 -22.89 -10.43 28.05
C LYS A 253 -23.46 -11.84 28.12
#